data_8385d211e455e1e5bf0f33747c7fa612
#
_entry.id   8385d211e455e1e5bf0f33747c7fa612
#
_cell.length_a   1.000
_cell.length_b   1.000
_cell.length_c   1.000
_cell.angle_alpha   90.00
_cell.angle_beta   90.00
_cell.angle_gamma   90.00
#
_symmetry.space_group_name_H-M   'P 1'
#
loop_
_entity.id
_entity.type
_entity.pdbx_description
1 polymer ?
#
loop_
_entity_poly.entity_id
_entity_poly.type
_entity_poly.pdbx_seq_one_letter_code
_entity_poly.pdbx_strand_id
1 'polypeptide(L)'
;MPRNPRGFTLIELILVVVITAALAVFALPKVVDTTLWRLRSFGDDLQARHQAMLRLALQQRRPIVATLTGSGVSWAYAGGAVIDTLPCPATESPCIAEGGSRSVTFNSGNSGATATGTGAAMSATVAYGSYSQAYRIETDTGLIYPTP
;
A
#
# COMPACT_ATOMS: atom_id res chain seq x y z
N MET A 1 29.69 -45.36 35.03
CA MET A 1 29.29 -44.36 36.03
C MET A 1 28.06 -43.67 35.54
N PRO A 2 26.92 -43.76 36.22
CA PRO A 2 25.68 -43.06 35.78
C PRO A 2 25.84 -41.56 36.06
N ARG A 3 25.67 -40.74 35.00
CA ARG A 3 25.56 -39.29 35.11
C ARG A 3 24.21 -38.97 35.75
N ASN A 4 24.24 -38.41 36.94
CA ASN A 4 23.04 -37.90 37.61
C ASN A 4 22.46 -36.71 36.79
N PRO A 5 21.26 -36.80 36.26
CA PRO A 5 20.64 -35.65 35.58
C PRO A 5 20.35 -34.56 36.65
N ARG A 6 21.09 -33.45 36.57
CA ARG A 6 20.76 -32.25 37.41
C ARG A 6 19.51 -31.63 36.80
N GLY A 7 18.43 -31.71 37.53
CA GLY A 7 17.20 -31.02 37.20
C GLY A 7 17.33 -29.49 37.44
N PHE A 8 16.60 -28.70 36.63
CA PHE A 8 16.50 -27.26 36.81
C PHE A 8 15.89 -26.93 38.17
N THR A 9 16.46 -25.94 38.83
CA THR A 9 15.89 -25.43 40.08
C THR A 9 14.73 -24.46 39.76
N LEU A 10 13.72 -24.36 40.65
CA LEU A 10 12.58 -23.47 40.50
C LEU A 10 13.04 -22.00 40.38
N ILE A 11 14.09 -21.64 41.14
CA ILE A 11 14.67 -20.28 41.08
C ILE A 11 15.30 -19.95 39.72
N GLU A 12 15.95 -20.94 39.11
CA GLU A 12 16.57 -20.78 37.80
C GLU A 12 15.52 -20.56 36.71
N LEU A 13 14.38 -21.27 36.79
CA LEU A 13 13.27 -21.09 35.86
C LEU A 13 12.65 -19.69 35.99
N ILE A 14 12.41 -19.24 37.23
CA ILE A 14 11.88 -17.89 37.48
C ILE A 14 12.82 -16.82 36.99
N LEU A 15 14.13 -16.98 37.22
CA LEU A 15 15.13 -16.03 36.75
C LEU A 15 15.16 -15.91 35.21
N VAL A 16 15.09 -17.04 34.51
CA VAL A 16 15.04 -17.05 33.03
C VAL A 16 13.77 -16.37 32.52
N VAL A 17 12.60 -16.64 33.13
CA VAL A 17 11.34 -16.00 32.70
C VAL A 17 11.38 -14.49 32.95
N VAL A 18 11.91 -14.02 34.06
CA VAL A 18 12.04 -12.59 34.37
C VAL A 18 13.00 -11.90 33.38
N ILE A 19 14.13 -12.51 33.09
CA ILE A 19 15.11 -11.94 32.14
C ILE A 19 14.51 -11.90 30.72
N THR A 20 13.90 -12.99 30.28
CA THR A 20 13.28 -13.02 28.93
C THR A 20 12.13 -12.03 28.80
N ALA A 21 11.30 -11.86 29.83
CA ALA A 21 10.23 -10.86 29.87
C ALA A 21 10.80 -9.44 29.79
N ALA A 22 11.84 -9.14 30.57
CA ALA A 22 12.51 -7.84 30.52
C ALA A 22 13.10 -7.55 29.13
N LEU A 23 13.79 -8.51 28.51
CA LEU A 23 14.34 -8.36 27.17
C LEU A 23 13.24 -8.18 26.11
N ALA A 24 12.11 -8.87 26.23
CA ALA A 24 10.99 -8.76 25.30
C ALA A 24 10.41 -7.34 25.26
N VAL A 25 10.28 -6.67 26.41
CA VAL A 25 9.76 -5.29 26.49
C VAL A 25 10.65 -4.30 25.71
N PHE A 26 11.96 -4.49 25.70
CA PHE A 26 12.89 -3.61 24.98
C PHE A 26 13.07 -3.98 23.50
N ALA A 27 12.85 -5.23 23.14
CA ALA A 27 13.07 -5.71 21.77
C ALA A 27 11.87 -5.46 20.84
N LEU A 28 10.64 -5.65 21.33
CA LEU A 28 9.41 -5.55 20.55
C LEU A 28 9.24 -4.22 19.79
N PRO A 29 9.41 -3.03 20.40
CA PRO A 29 9.18 -1.76 19.69
C PRO A 29 10.23 -1.47 18.61
N LYS A 30 11.37 -2.13 18.61
CA LYS A 30 12.43 -1.95 17.60
C LYS A 30 12.28 -2.84 16.36
N VAL A 31 11.48 -3.91 16.47
CA VAL A 31 11.32 -4.89 15.37
C VAL A 31 10.16 -4.54 14.46
N VAL A 32 9.18 -3.76 14.93
CA VAL A 32 7.97 -3.46 14.18
C VAL A 32 8.03 -2.02 13.65
N ASP A 33 8.47 -1.86 12.41
CA ASP A 33 8.30 -0.60 11.68
C ASP A 33 6.84 -0.52 11.16
N THR A 34 5.98 0.08 11.96
CA THR A 34 4.54 0.23 11.65
C THR A 34 4.31 1.09 10.43
N THR A 35 5.17 2.06 10.15
CA THR A 35 5.12 2.93 8.97
C THR A 35 5.32 2.12 7.70
N LEU A 36 6.33 1.27 7.68
CA LEU A 36 6.62 0.41 6.53
C LEU A 36 5.45 -0.55 6.23
N TRP A 37 4.85 -1.13 7.27
CA TRP A 37 3.71 -2.02 7.08
C TRP A 37 2.47 -1.28 6.55
N ARG A 38 2.18 -0.07 7.05
CA ARG A 38 1.06 0.75 6.59
C ARG A 38 1.22 1.17 5.13
N LEU A 39 2.44 1.57 4.74
CA LEU A 39 2.71 1.99 3.36
C LEU A 39 2.67 0.82 2.39
N ARG A 40 3.15 -0.36 2.80
CA ARG A 40 2.99 -1.58 1.99
C ARG A 40 1.53 -1.93 1.81
N SER A 41 0.76 -1.94 2.90
CA SER A 41 -0.69 -2.19 2.84
C SER A 41 -1.39 -1.16 1.94
N PHE A 42 -1.03 0.11 2.03
CA PHE A 42 -1.56 1.15 1.15
C PHE A 42 -1.24 0.87 -0.33
N GLY A 43 0.00 0.45 -0.64
CA GLY A 43 0.39 0.09 -2.00
C GLY A 43 -0.37 -1.12 -2.55
N ASP A 44 -0.56 -2.15 -1.73
CA ASP A 44 -1.34 -3.34 -2.08
C ASP A 44 -2.83 -2.98 -2.31
N ASP A 45 -3.40 -2.16 -1.43
CA ASP A 45 -4.78 -1.64 -1.56
C ASP A 45 -4.92 -0.78 -2.83
N LEU A 46 -3.95 0.08 -3.11
CA LEU A 46 -3.92 0.88 -4.33
C LEU A 46 -3.99 -0.01 -5.57
N GLN A 47 -3.15 -1.04 -5.64
CA GLN A 47 -3.12 -1.96 -6.77
C GLN A 47 -4.44 -2.73 -6.90
N ALA A 48 -4.96 -3.26 -5.80
CA ALA A 48 -6.19 -4.03 -5.79
C ALA A 48 -7.41 -3.20 -6.22
N ARG A 49 -7.57 -2.01 -5.64
CA ARG A 49 -8.69 -1.09 -5.98
C ARG A 49 -8.58 -0.57 -7.40
N HIS A 50 -7.38 -0.21 -7.86
CA HIS A 50 -7.16 0.23 -9.23
C HIS A 50 -7.59 -0.83 -10.25
N GLN A 51 -7.22 -2.09 -10.03
CA GLN A 51 -7.64 -3.21 -10.89
C GLN A 51 -9.16 -3.46 -10.80
N ALA A 52 -9.76 -3.32 -9.61
CA ALA A 52 -11.19 -3.47 -9.44
C ALA A 52 -11.96 -2.39 -10.21
N MET A 53 -11.51 -1.12 -10.16
CA MET A 53 -12.12 -0.01 -10.88
C MET A 53 -11.96 -0.14 -12.39
N LEU A 54 -10.81 -0.63 -12.87
CA LEU A 54 -10.61 -0.94 -14.29
C LEU A 54 -11.65 -1.98 -14.78
N ARG A 55 -11.82 -3.08 -14.02
CA ARG A 55 -12.82 -4.11 -14.36
C ARG A 55 -14.24 -3.55 -14.33
N LEU A 56 -14.56 -2.74 -13.31
CA LEU A 56 -15.87 -2.11 -13.15
C LEU A 56 -16.19 -1.19 -14.34
N ALA A 57 -15.23 -0.37 -14.78
CA ALA A 57 -15.38 0.52 -15.92
C ALA A 57 -15.69 -0.23 -17.23
N LEU A 58 -15.02 -1.38 -17.43
CA LEU A 58 -15.22 -2.24 -18.60
C LEU A 58 -16.58 -2.97 -18.54
N GLN A 59 -16.95 -3.51 -17.37
CA GLN A 59 -18.21 -4.22 -17.18
C GLN A 59 -19.43 -3.31 -17.35
N GLN A 60 -19.36 -2.10 -16.77
CA GLN A 60 -20.46 -1.13 -16.85
C GLN A 60 -20.45 -0.33 -18.14
N ARG A 61 -19.42 -0.45 -18.97
CA ARG A 61 -19.22 0.38 -20.18
C ARG A 61 -19.31 1.88 -19.87
N ARG A 62 -18.78 2.29 -18.73
CA ARG A 62 -18.76 3.68 -18.27
C ARG A 62 -17.34 4.08 -17.91
N PRO A 63 -16.87 5.24 -18.39
CA PRO A 63 -15.55 5.72 -18.00
C PRO A 63 -15.47 6.02 -16.50
N ILE A 64 -14.41 5.55 -15.86
CA ILE A 64 -14.05 5.85 -14.47
C ILE A 64 -12.72 6.58 -14.47
N VAL A 65 -12.66 7.68 -13.74
CA VAL A 65 -11.45 8.50 -13.59
C VAL A 65 -10.84 8.22 -12.23
N ALA A 66 -9.61 7.74 -12.21
CA ALA A 66 -8.78 7.71 -11.01
C ALA A 66 -7.98 9.02 -10.93
N THR A 67 -8.09 9.72 -9.82
CA THR A 67 -7.35 10.95 -9.54
C THR A 67 -6.36 10.68 -8.41
N LEU A 68 -5.07 10.82 -8.72
CA LEU A 68 -3.97 10.64 -7.78
C LEU A 68 -3.51 12.02 -7.30
N THR A 69 -3.39 12.15 -5.98
CA THR A 69 -2.87 13.36 -5.31
C THR A 69 -1.85 12.94 -4.25
N GLY A 70 -1.08 13.87 -3.72
CA GLY A 70 -0.15 13.56 -2.62
C GLY A 70 -0.84 12.99 -1.37
N SER A 71 -2.15 13.24 -1.19
CA SER A 71 -2.91 12.77 -0.02
C SER A 71 -3.67 11.45 -0.24
N GLY A 72 -3.60 10.88 -1.44
CA GLY A 72 -4.26 9.61 -1.75
C GLY A 72 -4.83 9.55 -3.15
N VAL A 73 -5.72 8.58 -3.38
CA VAL A 73 -6.36 8.32 -4.67
C VAL A 73 -7.87 8.31 -4.52
N SER A 74 -8.57 8.86 -5.49
CA SER A 74 -10.03 8.79 -5.60
C SER A 74 -10.45 8.27 -6.95
N TRP A 75 -11.53 7.52 -7.00
CA TRP A 75 -12.13 7.02 -8.23
C TRP A 75 -13.57 7.54 -8.35
N ALA A 76 -13.88 8.12 -9.50
CA ALA A 76 -15.20 8.67 -9.77
C ALA A 76 -15.65 8.30 -11.20
N TYR A 77 -16.95 8.24 -11.45
CA TYR A 77 -17.43 8.21 -12.83
C TYR A 77 -17.06 9.52 -13.55
N ALA A 78 -16.73 9.44 -14.81
CA ALA A 78 -16.44 10.64 -15.59
C ALA A 78 -17.61 11.63 -15.53
N GLY A 79 -17.38 12.81 -14.94
CA GLY A 79 -18.41 13.83 -14.72
C GLY A 79 -19.48 13.47 -13.67
N GLY A 80 -19.22 12.49 -12.79
CA GLY A 80 -20.21 11.97 -11.84
C GLY A 80 -19.71 11.79 -10.41
N ALA A 81 -20.44 10.96 -9.67
CA ALA A 81 -20.20 10.70 -8.26
C ALA A 81 -18.88 9.92 -8.02
N VAL A 82 -18.26 10.20 -6.89
CA VAL A 82 -17.13 9.42 -6.37
C VAL A 82 -17.63 8.01 -6.01
N ILE A 83 -16.87 7.01 -6.45
CA ILE A 83 -17.16 5.58 -6.21
C ILE A 83 -16.42 5.11 -4.99
N ASP A 84 -15.12 5.44 -4.90
CA ASP A 84 -14.23 5.00 -3.83
C ASP A 84 -13.10 6.00 -3.61
N THR A 85 -12.53 5.98 -2.39
CA THR A 85 -11.37 6.80 -2.02
C THR A 85 -10.40 5.98 -1.19
N LEU A 86 -9.12 6.15 -1.45
CA LEU A 86 -8.02 5.57 -0.69
C LEU A 86 -7.14 6.71 -0.17
N PRO A 87 -7.41 7.25 1.02
CA PRO A 87 -6.56 8.27 1.62
C PRO A 87 -5.22 7.67 2.07
N CYS A 88 -4.17 8.47 2.06
CA CYS A 88 -2.92 8.11 2.71
C CYS A 88 -3.16 7.78 4.19
N PRO A 89 -2.36 6.88 4.81
CA PRO A 89 -2.41 6.68 6.24
C PRO A 89 -2.19 8.01 6.96
N ALA A 90 -2.95 8.27 8.03
CA ALA A 90 -3.03 9.59 8.66
C ALA A 90 -1.67 10.15 9.14
N THR A 91 -0.77 9.25 9.55
CA THR A 91 0.58 9.60 10.05
C THR A 91 1.63 9.70 8.93
N GLU A 92 1.33 9.20 7.73
CA GLU A 92 2.23 9.12 6.57
C GLU A 92 1.71 9.94 5.36
N SER A 93 1.03 11.06 5.61
CA SER A 93 0.56 11.96 4.54
C SER A 93 1.50 13.18 4.42
N PRO A 94 1.91 13.56 3.19
CA PRO A 94 1.62 12.96 1.90
C PRO A 94 2.37 11.64 1.68
N CYS A 95 1.71 10.63 1.10
CA CYS A 95 2.31 9.33 0.86
C CYS A 95 2.56 9.03 -0.63
N ILE A 96 2.07 9.86 -1.52
CA ILE A 96 2.38 9.80 -2.96
C ILE A 96 3.35 10.93 -3.28
N ALA A 97 4.57 10.55 -3.68
CA ALA A 97 5.70 11.47 -3.82
C ALA A 97 5.51 12.48 -4.94
N GLU A 98 4.85 12.08 -6.02
CA GLU A 98 4.59 12.98 -7.12
C GLU A 98 3.48 13.98 -6.73
N GLY A 99 3.83 15.23 -6.73
CA GLY A 99 2.90 16.31 -6.41
C GLY A 99 1.86 16.58 -7.50
N GLY A 100 0.89 17.42 -7.15
CA GLY A 100 -0.18 17.83 -8.05
C GLY A 100 -1.32 16.80 -8.13
N SER A 101 -2.24 17.06 -9.06
CA SER A 101 -3.35 16.16 -9.37
C SER A 101 -3.11 15.52 -10.72
N ARG A 102 -3.09 14.19 -10.76
CA ARG A 102 -2.87 13.42 -11.99
C ARG A 102 -4.02 12.45 -12.17
N SER A 103 -4.45 12.23 -13.39
CA SER A 103 -5.61 11.41 -13.67
C SER A 103 -5.33 10.27 -14.65
N VAL A 104 -6.04 9.18 -14.43
CA VAL A 104 -6.12 8.02 -15.34
C VAL A 104 -7.59 7.75 -15.59
N THR A 105 -7.98 7.67 -16.85
CA THR A 105 -9.37 7.39 -17.25
C THR A 105 -9.46 5.99 -17.82
N PHE A 106 -10.09 5.09 -17.07
CA PHE A 106 -10.41 3.74 -17.55
C PHE A 106 -11.57 3.76 -18.52
N ASN A 107 -11.51 2.91 -19.54
CA ASN A 107 -12.51 2.80 -20.58
C ASN A 107 -12.83 4.18 -21.23
N SER A 108 -11.76 4.91 -21.54
CA SER A 108 -11.86 6.26 -22.12
C SER A 108 -12.70 6.26 -23.38
N GLY A 109 -13.70 7.13 -23.43
CA GLY A 109 -14.62 7.20 -24.56
C GLY A 109 -15.39 5.90 -24.86
N ASN A 110 -15.51 4.98 -23.89
CA ASN A 110 -16.09 3.64 -24.05
C ASN A 110 -15.37 2.76 -25.10
N SER A 111 -14.10 3.05 -25.36
CA SER A 111 -13.25 2.32 -26.31
C SER A 111 -12.67 1.02 -25.77
N GLY A 112 -12.76 0.80 -24.44
CA GLY A 112 -12.04 -0.25 -23.73
C GLY A 112 -10.60 0.13 -23.36
N ALA A 113 -10.06 1.20 -23.94
CA ALA A 113 -8.71 1.66 -23.65
C ALA A 113 -8.65 2.57 -22.41
N THR A 114 -7.50 2.61 -21.77
CA THR A 114 -7.18 3.53 -20.67
C THR A 114 -6.38 4.71 -21.21
N ALA A 115 -6.73 5.92 -20.77
CA ALA A 115 -6.00 7.13 -21.09
C ALA A 115 -5.43 7.74 -19.81
N THR A 116 -4.15 8.08 -19.83
CA THR A 116 -3.52 8.89 -18.79
C THR A 116 -3.60 10.36 -19.15
N GLY A 117 -3.54 11.24 -18.17
CA GLY A 117 -3.58 12.69 -18.39
C GLY A 117 -2.44 13.22 -19.27
N THR A 118 -1.35 12.47 -19.43
CA THR A 118 -0.18 12.83 -20.26
C THR A 118 -0.10 12.07 -21.59
N GLY A 119 -0.98 11.08 -21.80
CA GLY A 119 -0.91 10.18 -22.95
C GLY A 119 0.23 9.15 -22.92
N ALA A 120 1.03 9.14 -21.85
CA ALA A 120 2.12 8.18 -21.63
C ALA A 120 1.88 7.39 -20.33
N ALA A 121 2.61 6.29 -20.16
CA ALA A 121 2.57 5.55 -18.89
C ALA A 121 2.89 6.49 -17.72
N MET A 122 2.19 6.31 -16.60
CA MET A 122 2.29 7.16 -15.43
C MET A 122 2.89 6.38 -14.26
N SER A 123 3.78 7.01 -13.51
CA SER A 123 4.28 6.44 -12.24
C SER A 123 3.53 7.00 -11.05
N ALA A 124 3.35 6.18 -10.03
CA ALA A 124 2.87 6.58 -8.71
C ALA A 124 3.81 6.00 -7.67
N THR A 125 4.55 6.85 -6.98
CA THR A 125 5.53 6.42 -5.99
C THR A 125 4.95 6.59 -4.59
N VAL A 126 4.70 5.47 -3.92
CA VAL A 126 4.32 5.47 -2.50
C VAL A 126 5.60 5.63 -1.70
N ALA A 127 5.75 6.77 -1.03
CA ALA A 127 6.96 7.08 -0.29
C ALA A 127 6.66 7.88 0.97
N TYR A 128 7.35 7.52 2.05
CA TYR A 128 7.39 8.28 3.30
C TYR A 128 8.61 7.85 4.13
N GLY A 129 9.36 8.82 4.65
CA GLY A 129 10.61 8.54 5.37
C GLY A 129 11.62 7.78 4.50
N SER A 130 12.02 6.62 4.96
CA SER A 130 12.96 5.74 4.23
C SER A 130 12.30 4.75 3.28
N TYR A 131 10.96 4.66 3.29
CA TYR A 131 10.21 3.77 2.41
C TYR A 131 9.93 4.45 1.07
N SER A 132 10.18 3.73 -0.01
CA SER A 132 9.81 4.16 -1.36
C SER A 132 9.51 2.94 -2.23
N GLN A 133 8.34 2.90 -2.83
CA GLN A 133 7.94 1.88 -3.80
C GLN A 133 7.23 2.56 -4.96
N ALA A 134 7.80 2.44 -6.14
CA ALA A 134 7.20 2.96 -7.36
C ALA A 134 6.23 1.94 -7.97
N TYR A 135 5.13 2.44 -8.48
CA TYR A 135 4.14 1.71 -9.28
C TYR A 135 4.06 2.35 -10.65
N ARG A 136 3.97 1.54 -11.67
CA ARG A 136 3.76 1.98 -13.04
C ARG A 136 2.34 1.68 -13.47
N ILE A 137 1.69 2.67 -14.06
CA ILE A 137 0.35 2.56 -14.64
C ILE A 137 0.51 2.70 -16.14
N GLU A 138 0.21 1.63 -16.88
CA GLU A 138 0.33 1.64 -18.32
C GLU A 138 -0.83 2.42 -18.96
N THR A 139 -0.50 3.19 -19.98
CA THR A 139 -1.51 3.72 -20.89
C THR A 139 -2.11 2.56 -21.70
N ASP A 140 -3.23 2.77 -22.34
CA ASP A 140 -4.00 1.80 -23.12
C ASP A 140 -4.61 0.66 -22.29
N THR A 141 -3.84 -0.08 -21.52
CA THR A 141 -4.33 -1.22 -20.72
C THR A 141 -4.83 -0.83 -19.34
N GLY A 142 -4.29 0.23 -18.73
CA GLY A 142 -4.57 0.65 -17.37
C GLY A 142 -4.04 -0.30 -16.29
N LEU A 143 -3.14 -1.22 -16.65
CA LEU A 143 -2.53 -2.12 -15.67
C LEU A 143 -1.60 -1.35 -14.74
N ILE A 144 -1.68 -1.67 -13.46
CA ILE A 144 -0.78 -1.15 -12.42
C ILE A 144 0.07 -2.29 -11.87
N TYR A 145 1.36 -2.05 -11.74
CA TYR A 145 2.30 -3.01 -11.16
C TYR A 145 3.48 -2.30 -10.48
N PRO A 146 4.07 -2.90 -9.44
CA PRO A 146 5.25 -2.35 -8.80
C PRO A 146 6.46 -2.41 -9.76
N THR A 147 7.29 -1.38 -9.70
CA THR A 147 8.57 -1.34 -10.39
C THR A 147 9.72 -1.50 -9.38
N PRO A 148 10.83 -2.12 -9.76
CA PRO A 148 11.99 -2.27 -8.88
C PRO A 148 12.63 -0.94 -8.51
#